data_c71199231a8d6544dec7fb8b51ed49a6
#
_entry.id   c71199231a8d6544dec7fb8b51ed49a6
#
_cell.length_a   1.000
_cell.length_b   1.000
_cell.length_c   1.000
_cell.angle_alpha   90.00
_cell.angle_beta   90.00
_cell.angle_gamma   90.00
#
_symmetry.space_group_name_H-M   'P 1'
#
loop_
_entity.id
_entity.type
_entity.pdbx_description
1 polymer ?
#
loop_
_entity_poly.entity_id
_entity_poly.type
_entity_poly.pdbx_seq_one_letter_code
_entity_poly.pdbx_strand_id
1 'polypeptide(L)'
;YVGDLVHTAFSGSHQDAIRKGFAQQDPNGIWEVPYLPIDPADIGRSYEAVIRVNSQSGKGGITYLLEQEYGISLPRRMQIEFSQVVQGETDRLGLELTAAQIHGLLEKEYVQATSPYALIRHRLQEENGTSAVDVEVLNKGDTLHWRGLGKGPLEALVAGLPVKVEIMDYHEHAIGSGSNAKAAAYVEIRLDNGRPLHGIGIDENLTTASFRALFSALNRALRQAEAQ
;
A
#
# COMPACT_ATOMS: atom_id res chain seq x y z
N TYR A 1 11.77 3.37 34.44
CA TYR A 1 10.71 3.30 33.40
C TYR A 1 9.56 4.21 33.76
N VAL A 2 9.62 5.46 33.31
CA VAL A 2 8.59 6.47 33.57
C VAL A 2 8.23 7.21 32.28
N GLY A 3 6.95 7.55 32.15
CA GLY A 3 6.40 8.31 31.04
C GLY A 3 5.89 7.46 29.87
N ASP A 4 5.27 8.14 28.90
CA ASP A 4 4.58 7.47 27.80
C ASP A 4 5.54 6.90 26.75
N LEU A 5 6.79 7.36 26.72
CA LEU A 5 7.79 6.96 25.72
C LEU A 5 8.67 5.77 26.15
N VAL A 6 8.44 5.19 27.33
CA VAL A 6 9.26 4.10 27.89
C VAL A 6 9.31 2.86 27.00
N HIS A 7 8.26 2.61 26.21
CA HIS A 7 8.14 1.49 25.27
C HIS A 7 8.22 1.93 23.82
N THR A 8 8.80 3.10 23.54
CA THR A 8 8.86 3.64 22.18
C THR A 8 10.22 3.38 21.55
N ALA A 9 10.22 2.88 20.32
CA ALA A 9 11.41 2.73 19.51
C ALA A 9 11.33 3.66 18.29
N PHE A 10 12.31 4.55 18.15
CA PHE A 10 12.37 5.52 17.04
C PHE A 10 13.26 5.06 15.89
N SER A 11 14.21 4.18 16.16
CA SER A 11 15.11 3.64 15.14
C SER A 11 14.46 2.48 14.40
N GLY A 12 14.49 2.53 13.06
CA GLY A 12 13.96 1.45 12.22
C GLY A 12 14.62 0.08 12.47
N SER A 13 15.91 0.07 12.84
CA SER A 13 16.61 -1.17 13.22
C SER A 13 16.12 -1.73 14.56
N HIS A 14 15.82 -0.87 15.53
CA HIS A 14 15.24 -1.29 16.81
C HIS A 14 13.81 -1.80 16.62
N GLN A 15 13.01 -1.11 15.82
CA GLN A 15 11.64 -1.54 15.50
C GLN A 15 11.62 -2.90 14.78
N ASP A 16 12.54 -3.14 13.83
CA ASP A 16 12.65 -4.43 13.16
C ASP A 16 13.09 -5.55 14.12
N ALA A 17 14.02 -5.24 15.04
CA ALA A 17 14.45 -6.20 16.07
C ALA A 17 13.31 -6.54 17.04
N ILE A 18 12.55 -5.55 17.50
CA ILE A 18 11.36 -5.75 18.35
C ILE A 18 10.33 -6.61 17.62
N ARG A 19 10.04 -6.32 16.35
CA ARG A 19 9.14 -7.12 15.50
C ARG A 19 9.55 -8.59 15.46
N LYS A 20 10.82 -8.84 15.16
CA LYS A 20 11.38 -10.21 15.12
C LYS A 20 11.30 -10.88 16.48
N GLY A 21 11.56 -10.12 17.55
CA GLY A 21 11.42 -10.60 18.93
C GLY A 21 10.00 -11.04 19.24
N PHE A 22 9.00 -10.24 18.96
CA PHE A 22 7.58 -10.61 19.15
C PHE A 22 7.19 -11.84 18.34
N ALA A 23 7.65 -11.95 17.09
CA ALA A 23 7.36 -13.12 16.25
C ALA A 23 7.98 -14.44 16.76
N GLN A 24 9.04 -14.36 17.56
CA GLN A 24 9.75 -15.50 18.13
C GLN A 24 9.44 -15.74 19.61
N GLN A 25 8.80 -14.80 20.30
CA GLN A 25 8.48 -14.90 21.73
C GLN A 25 7.53 -16.07 21.97
N ASP A 26 7.96 -17.00 22.83
CA ASP A 26 7.07 -18.04 23.36
C ASP A 26 6.08 -17.38 24.34
N PRO A 27 4.75 -17.50 24.14
CA PRO A 27 3.76 -16.93 25.03
C PRO A 27 3.86 -17.41 26.49
N ASN A 28 4.45 -18.58 26.74
CA ASN A 28 4.66 -19.18 28.07
C ASN A 28 6.12 -19.17 28.51
N GLY A 29 7.01 -18.57 27.70
CA GLY A 29 8.44 -18.53 27.95
C GLY A 29 8.87 -17.29 28.74
N ILE A 30 10.19 -17.22 29.00
CA ILE A 30 10.80 -16.02 29.56
C ILE A 30 10.73 -14.91 28.52
N TRP A 31 10.48 -13.68 28.96
CA TRP A 31 10.45 -12.50 28.08
C TRP A 31 11.83 -12.20 27.51
N GLU A 32 11.98 -12.25 26.18
CA GLU A 32 13.27 -12.09 25.49
C GLU A 32 13.22 -11.11 24.31
N VAL A 33 12.18 -10.25 24.25
CA VAL A 33 12.04 -9.27 23.17
C VAL A 33 13.15 -8.21 23.24
N PRO A 34 13.98 -8.05 22.19
CA PRO A 34 15.05 -7.07 22.17
C PRO A 34 14.55 -5.65 22.43
N TYR A 35 15.34 -4.84 23.14
CA TYR A 35 15.03 -3.44 23.49
C TYR A 35 13.83 -3.23 24.40
N LEU A 36 13.10 -4.28 24.78
CA LEU A 36 12.00 -4.23 25.74
C LEU A 36 12.35 -5.09 26.96
N PRO A 37 12.97 -4.51 27.99
CA PRO A 37 13.43 -5.28 29.15
C PRO A 37 12.29 -5.80 30.05
N ILE A 38 11.05 -5.35 29.80
CA ILE A 38 9.84 -5.77 30.53
C ILE A 38 8.72 -5.93 29.50
N ASP A 39 7.90 -6.98 29.66
CA ASP A 39 6.66 -7.11 28.88
C ASP A 39 5.72 -5.93 29.21
N PRO A 40 5.33 -5.12 28.23
CA PRO A 40 4.40 -4.03 28.45
C PRO A 40 3.08 -4.47 29.11
N ALA A 41 2.62 -5.70 28.83
CA ALA A 41 1.41 -6.25 29.42
C ALA A 41 1.50 -6.41 30.95
N ASP A 42 2.70 -6.73 31.49
CA ASP A 42 2.93 -6.88 32.93
C ASP A 42 2.72 -5.56 33.72
N ILE A 43 2.79 -4.43 33.04
CA ILE A 43 2.61 -3.09 33.64
C ILE A 43 1.37 -2.38 33.11
N GLY A 44 0.41 -3.14 32.54
CA GLY A 44 -0.89 -2.62 32.07
C GLY A 44 -0.78 -1.73 30.83
N ARG A 45 0.25 -1.92 30.00
CA ARG A 45 0.45 -1.23 28.72
C ARG A 45 0.14 -2.14 27.55
N SER A 46 -0.21 -1.57 26.39
CA SER A 46 -0.39 -2.32 25.14
C SER A 46 0.89 -2.31 24.31
N TYR A 47 1.04 -3.31 23.46
CA TYR A 47 2.14 -3.36 22.47
C TYR A 47 2.06 -2.24 21.42
N GLU A 48 0.90 -1.68 21.16
CA GLU A 48 0.68 -0.56 20.24
C GLU A 48 1.50 0.69 20.64
N ALA A 49 1.70 0.89 21.94
CA ALA A 49 2.51 1.99 22.47
C ALA A 49 4.01 1.82 22.22
N VAL A 50 4.45 0.63 21.81
CA VAL A 50 5.87 0.29 21.67
C VAL A 50 6.45 0.76 20.34
N ILE A 51 5.65 0.74 19.26
CA ILE A 51 6.10 1.13 17.92
C ILE A 51 5.36 2.38 17.48
N ARG A 52 6.08 3.49 17.37
CA ARG A 52 5.59 4.77 16.85
C ARG A 52 6.41 5.18 15.64
N VAL A 53 5.78 5.85 14.70
CA VAL A 53 6.42 6.31 13.48
C VAL A 53 6.57 7.82 13.52
N ASN A 54 7.81 8.29 13.40
CA ASN A 54 8.18 9.69 13.24
C ASN A 54 9.07 9.88 12.01
N SER A 55 9.57 11.09 11.77
CA SER A 55 10.44 11.41 10.64
C SER A 55 11.75 10.60 10.61
N GLN A 56 12.18 10.04 11.74
CA GLN A 56 13.37 9.19 11.85
C GLN A 56 13.05 7.69 11.77
N SER A 57 11.77 7.33 11.80
CA SER A 57 11.33 5.95 11.71
C SER A 57 11.51 5.46 10.28
N GLY A 58 12.33 4.43 10.11
CA GLY A 58 12.55 3.82 8.80
C GLY A 58 11.32 3.07 8.27
N LYS A 59 11.39 2.71 6.99
CA LYS A 59 10.35 1.91 6.29
C LYS A 59 9.87 0.66 7.05
N GLY A 60 10.73 0.05 7.88
CA GLY A 60 10.39 -1.15 8.64
C GLY A 60 9.25 -0.96 9.65
N GLY A 61 9.23 0.16 10.36
CA GLY A 61 8.16 0.47 11.31
C GLY A 61 6.82 0.73 10.62
N ILE A 62 6.84 1.47 9.51
CA ILE A 62 5.65 1.75 8.69
C ILE A 62 5.05 0.44 8.16
N THR A 63 5.89 -0.41 7.56
CA THR A 63 5.48 -1.70 6.99
C THR A 63 4.88 -2.60 8.06
N TYR A 64 5.54 -2.69 9.21
CA TYR A 64 5.05 -3.50 10.32
C TYR A 64 3.65 -3.09 10.79
N LEU A 65 3.42 -1.78 11.00
CA LEU A 65 2.11 -1.28 11.43
C LEU A 65 1.01 -1.60 10.41
N LEU A 66 1.27 -1.40 9.12
CA LEU A 66 0.31 -1.71 8.07
C LEU A 66 0.00 -3.21 7.99
N GLU A 67 1.02 -4.06 8.15
CA GLU A 67 0.87 -5.51 8.09
C GLU A 67 0.09 -6.05 9.30
N GLN A 68 0.44 -5.59 10.52
CA GLN A 68 -0.17 -6.10 11.74
C GLN A 68 -1.59 -5.60 11.97
N GLU A 69 -1.86 -4.32 11.71
CA GLU A 69 -3.16 -3.73 12.03
C GLU A 69 -4.15 -3.79 10.86
N TYR A 70 -3.66 -3.78 9.63
CA TYR A 70 -4.51 -3.71 8.44
C TYR A 70 -4.33 -4.88 7.47
N GLY A 71 -3.39 -5.79 7.74
CA GLY A 71 -3.09 -6.91 6.86
C GLY A 71 -2.52 -6.49 5.50
N ILE A 72 -1.95 -5.28 5.40
CA ILE A 72 -1.41 -4.71 4.17
C ILE A 72 0.08 -4.95 4.08
N SER A 73 0.51 -5.81 3.16
CA SER A 73 1.92 -6.14 2.92
C SER A 73 2.43 -5.46 1.65
N LEU A 74 3.11 -4.31 1.82
CA LEU A 74 3.59 -3.51 0.70
C LEU A 74 4.79 -4.17 0.00
N PRO A 75 4.86 -4.17 -1.36
CA PRO A 75 6.04 -4.56 -2.11
C PRO A 75 7.27 -3.71 -1.72
N ARG A 76 8.47 -4.31 -1.78
CA ARG A 76 9.69 -3.67 -1.27
C ARG A 76 9.97 -2.27 -1.86
N ARG A 77 9.75 -2.08 -3.17
CA ARG A 77 9.94 -0.78 -3.81
C ARG A 77 8.92 0.24 -3.33
N MET A 78 7.67 -0.21 -3.19
CA MET A 78 6.60 0.62 -2.66
C MET A 78 6.82 1.03 -1.21
N GLN A 79 7.42 0.17 -0.36
CA GLN A 79 7.80 0.53 1.01
C GLN A 79 8.73 1.74 1.03
N ILE A 80 9.67 1.83 0.07
CA ILE A 80 10.59 2.97 -0.06
C ILE A 80 9.82 4.22 -0.48
N GLU A 81 8.98 4.10 -1.51
CA GLU A 81 8.16 5.21 -2.01
C GLU A 81 7.22 5.74 -0.92
N PHE A 82 6.48 4.85 -0.26
CA PHE A 82 5.53 5.24 0.77
C PHE A 82 6.22 5.82 2.02
N SER A 83 7.40 5.33 2.40
CA SER A 83 8.15 5.91 3.51
C SER A 83 8.50 7.37 3.29
N GLN A 84 8.74 7.80 2.05
CA GLN A 84 8.97 9.21 1.71
C GLN A 84 7.69 10.05 1.86
N VAL A 85 6.52 9.48 1.51
CA VAL A 85 5.22 10.14 1.73
C VAL A 85 4.95 10.35 3.22
N VAL A 86 5.18 9.30 4.02
CA VAL A 86 5.03 9.38 5.49
C VAL A 86 6.00 10.38 6.09
N GLN A 87 7.28 10.36 5.67
CA GLN A 87 8.28 11.31 6.13
C GLN A 87 7.88 12.75 5.82
N GLY A 88 7.46 13.04 4.59
CA GLY A 88 6.99 14.38 4.20
C GLY A 88 5.83 14.87 5.08
N GLU A 89 4.91 13.99 5.45
CA GLU A 89 3.77 14.36 6.32
C GLU A 89 4.19 14.55 7.78
N THR A 90 5.09 13.70 8.32
CA THR A 90 5.64 13.87 9.68
C THR A 90 6.47 15.16 9.79
N ASP A 91 7.27 15.48 8.79
CA ASP A 91 8.04 16.73 8.74
C ASP A 91 7.14 17.97 8.68
N ARG A 92 6.05 17.88 7.89
CA ARG A 92 5.05 18.96 7.78
C ARG A 92 4.30 19.20 9.08
N LEU A 93 3.94 18.14 9.81
CA LEU A 93 3.17 18.22 11.05
C LEU A 93 4.05 18.46 12.28
N GLY A 94 5.32 18.07 12.25
CA GLY A 94 6.22 18.06 13.40
C GLY A 94 5.81 17.07 14.50
N LEU A 95 5.00 16.04 14.15
CA LEU A 95 4.41 15.09 15.08
C LEU A 95 4.64 13.64 14.60
N GLU A 96 4.57 12.72 15.56
CA GLU A 96 4.48 11.28 15.26
C GLU A 96 3.12 10.92 14.68
N LEU A 97 3.11 9.98 13.74
CA LEU A 97 1.87 9.46 13.17
C LEU A 97 1.47 8.13 13.82
N THR A 98 0.19 8.00 14.11
CA THR A 98 -0.43 6.73 14.53
C THR A 98 -0.62 5.79 13.34
N ALA A 99 -0.83 4.50 13.60
CA ALA A 99 -1.15 3.52 12.57
C ALA A 99 -2.36 3.93 11.71
N ALA A 100 -3.41 4.46 12.33
CA ALA A 100 -4.59 4.97 11.63
C ALA A 100 -4.28 6.15 10.69
N GLN A 101 -3.41 7.07 11.09
CA GLN A 101 -2.98 8.17 10.24
C GLN A 101 -2.12 7.71 9.08
N ILE A 102 -1.22 6.74 9.31
CA ILE A 102 -0.40 6.12 8.26
C ILE A 102 -1.29 5.38 7.25
N HIS A 103 -2.25 4.58 7.72
CA HIS A 103 -3.23 3.93 6.86
C HIS A 103 -4.06 4.95 6.07
N GLY A 104 -4.53 6.03 6.73
CA GLY A 104 -5.25 7.12 6.05
C GLY A 104 -4.42 7.80 4.95
N LEU A 105 -3.10 7.98 5.14
CA LEU A 105 -2.19 8.46 4.10
C LEU A 105 -2.08 7.48 2.93
N LEU A 106 -1.96 6.17 3.22
CA LEU A 106 -1.92 5.15 2.19
C LEU A 106 -3.21 5.14 1.37
N GLU A 107 -4.35 5.15 2.04
CA GLU A 107 -5.66 5.22 1.41
C GLU A 107 -5.78 6.44 0.49
N LYS A 108 -5.49 7.63 1.01
CA LYS A 108 -5.60 8.89 0.29
C LYS A 108 -4.68 8.95 -0.92
N GLU A 109 -3.43 8.55 -0.75
CA GLU A 109 -2.40 8.74 -1.79
C GLU A 109 -2.46 7.64 -2.86
N TYR A 110 -2.79 6.39 -2.48
CA TYR A 110 -2.66 5.24 -3.38
C TYR A 110 -3.98 4.55 -3.71
N VAL A 111 -4.94 4.44 -2.80
CA VAL A 111 -6.20 3.74 -3.06
C VAL A 111 -7.24 4.70 -3.65
N GLN A 112 -7.35 5.91 -3.10
CA GLN A 112 -8.32 6.92 -3.51
C GLN A 112 -7.80 7.85 -4.64
N ALA A 113 -6.73 7.48 -5.31
CA ALA A 113 -6.19 8.22 -6.44
C ALA A 113 -7.06 8.00 -7.71
N THR A 114 -8.28 8.52 -7.69
CA THR A 114 -9.33 8.30 -8.72
C THR A 114 -9.47 9.45 -9.72
N SER A 115 -8.57 10.43 -9.73
CA SER A 115 -8.59 11.55 -10.66
C SER A 115 -7.24 11.62 -11.40
N PRO A 116 -7.25 11.85 -12.74
CA PRO A 116 -8.40 12.21 -13.59
C PRO A 116 -9.31 11.04 -13.98
N TYR A 117 -8.89 9.78 -13.82
CA TYR A 117 -9.62 8.61 -14.29
C TYR A 117 -10.12 7.74 -13.14
N ALA A 118 -11.44 7.55 -13.03
CA ALA A 118 -12.04 6.61 -12.08
C ALA A 118 -12.70 5.46 -12.83
N LEU A 119 -12.31 4.21 -12.49
CA LEU A 119 -12.95 3.02 -13.04
C LEU A 119 -14.40 2.92 -12.54
N ILE A 120 -15.37 2.92 -13.47
CA ILE A 120 -16.80 2.73 -13.18
C ILE A 120 -17.12 1.24 -13.18
N ARG A 121 -16.82 0.57 -14.30
CA ARG A 121 -17.05 -0.86 -14.50
C ARG A 121 -16.13 -1.42 -15.57
N HIS A 122 -16.00 -2.75 -15.58
CA HIS A 122 -15.26 -3.45 -16.61
C HIS A 122 -15.98 -4.73 -17.04
N ARG A 123 -15.65 -5.21 -18.23
CA ARG A 123 -15.99 -6.52 -18.74
C ARG A 123 -14.71 -7.19 -19.22
N LEU A 124 -14.50 -8.42 -18.78
CA LEU A 124 -13.40 -9.28 -19.22
C LEU A 124 -14.00 -10.45 -20.01
N GLN A 125 -13.45 -10.73 -21.17
CA GLN A 125 -13.74 -11.90 -21.98
C GLN A 125 -12.41 -12.60 -22.30
N GLU A 126 -12.35 -13.89 -22.06
CA GLU A 126 -11.16 -14.70 -22.31
C GLU A 126 -11.49 -15.80 -23.30
N GLU A 127 -10.76 -15.82 -24.40
CA GLU A 127 -10.92 -16.81 -25.44
C GLU A 127 -9.58 -17.18 -26.07
N ASN A 128 -9.28 -18.48 -26.16
CA ASN A 128 -8.07 -19.01 -26.82
C ASN A 128 -6.75 -18.36 -26.33
N GLY A 129 -6.65 -18.07 -25.04
CA GLY A 129 -5.45 -17.44 -24.45
C GLY A 129 -5.31 -15.95 -24.75
N THR A 130 -6.36 -15.30 -25.22
CA THR A 130 -6.45 -13.85 -25.41
C THR A 130 -7.51 -13.30 -24.48
N SER A 131 -7.17 -12.23 -23.76
CA SER A 131 -8.09 -11.45 -22.95
C SER A 131 -8.53 -10.20 -23.71
N ALA A 132 -9.84 -9.96 -23.76
CA ALA A 132 -10.44 -8.72 -24.22
C ALA A 132 -11.02 -7.99 -23.01
N VAL A 133 -10.61 -6.75 -22.82
CA VAL A 133 -11.07 -5.91 -21.71
C VAL A 133 -11.79 -4.69 -22.27
N ASP A 134 -13.04 -4.49 -21.84
CA ASP A 134 -13.80 -3.26 -22.04
C ASP A 134 -13.94 -2.56 -20.69
N VAL A 135 -13.58 -1.27 -20.59
CA VAL A 135 -13.73 -0.48 -19.36
C VAL A 135 -14.54 0.79 -19.63
N GLU A 136 -15.34 1.14 -18.65
CA GLU A 136 -15.97 2.46 -18.55
C GLU A 136 -15.26 3.25 -17.45
N VAL A 137 -14.84 4.44 -17.78
CA VAL A 137 -14.01 5.31 -16.95
C VAL A 137 -14.63 6.69 -16.86
N LEU A 138 -14.78 7.22 -15.65
CA LEU A 138 -15.16 8.61 -15.43
C LEU A 138 -13.93 9.49 -15.58
N ASN A 139 -14.04 10.55 -16.39
CA ASN A 139 -13.03 11.59 -16.54
C ASN A 139 -13.71 12.97 -16.54
N LYS A 140 -13.50 13.75 -15.46
CA LYS A 140 -14.02 15.13 -15.32
C LYS A 140 -15.53 15.27 -15.58
N GLY A 141 -16.32 14.24 -15.28
CA GLY A 141 -17.78 14.20 -15.47
C GLY A 141 -18.22 13.44 -16.73
N ASP A 142 -17.34 13.18 -17.67
CA ASP A 142 -17.62 12.40 -18.88
C ASP A 142 -17.31 10.92 -18.68
N THR A 143 -18.12 10.05 -19.27
CA THR A 143 -17.87 8.61 -19.32
C THR A 143 -17.14 8.26 -20.60
N LEU A 144 -15.93 7.72 -20.45
CA LEU A 144 -15.10 7.22 -21.53
C LEU A 144 -15.21 5.70 -21.63
N HIS A 145 -15.07 5.15 -22.83
CA HIS A 145 -15.05 3.72 -23.09
C HIS A 145 -13.73 3.35 -23.76
N TRP A 146 -12.99 2.47 -23.13
CA TRP A 146 -11.73 1.96 -23.69
C TRP A 146 -11.81 0.46 -23.83
N ARG A 147 -11.20 -0.05 -24.90
CA ARG A 147 -11.12 -1.48 -25.16
C ARG A 147 -9.70 -1.85 -25.57
N GLY A 148 -9.22 -2.96 -24.99
CA GLY A 148 -7.92 -3.52 -25.34
C GLY A 148 -7.92 -5.03 -25.41
N LEU A 149 -6.90 -5.55 -26.06
CA LEU A 149 -6.63 -6.97 -26.24
C LEU A 149 -5.22 -7.29 -25.74
N GLY A 150 -5.04 -8.40 -25.06
CA GLY A 150 -3.75 -8.84 -24.55
C GLY A 150 -3.76 -10.32 -24.19
N LYS A 151 -2.61 -10.83 -23.71
CA LYS A 151 -2.48 -12.21 -23.23
C LYS A 151 -3.06 -12.42 -21.83
N GLY A 152 -3.31 -11.33 -21.13
CA GLY A 152 -3.92 -11.34 -19.81
C GLY A 152 -4.66 -10.02 -19.52
N PRO A 153 -5.45 -9.96 -18.44
CA PRO A 153 -6.34 -8.82 -18.16
C PRO A 153 -5.61 -7.47 -18.06
N LEU A 154 -4.48 -7.41 -17.36
CA LEU A 154 -3.71 -6.16 -17.21
C LEU A 154 -3.07 -5.72 -18.53
N GLU A 155 -2.51 -6.66 -19.32
CA GLU A 155 -1.95 -6.36 -20.64
C GLU A 155 -3.03 -5.82 -21.57
N ALA A 156 -4.21 -6.47 -21.57
CA ALA A 156 -5.35 -6.02 -22.36
C ALA A 156 -5.82 -4.62 -21.95
N LEU A 157 -5.90 -4.34 -20.63
CA LEU A 157 -6.26 -3.01 -20.15
C LEU A 157 -5.25 -1.96 -20.60
N VAL A 158 -3.94 -2.22 -20.45
CA VAL A 158 -2.87 -1.30 -20.88
C VAL A 158 -2.94 -1.02 -22.37
N ALA A 159 -3.20 -2.03 -23.20
CA ALA A 159 -3.33 -1.87 -24.65
C ALA A 159 -4.51 -0.97 -25.05
N GLY A 160 -5.53 -0.86 -24.20
CA GLY A 160 -6.70 0.01 -24.40
C GLY A 160 -6.54 1.44 -23.88
N LEU A 161 -5.47 1.75 -23.14
CA LEU A 161 -5.28 3.10 -22.57
C LEU A 161 -4.92 4.13 -23.64
N PRO A 162 -5.33 5.41 -23.48
CA PRO A 162 -5.02 6.49 -24.41
C PRO A 162 -3.56 6.97 -24.30
N VAL A 163 -2.79 6.45 -23.36
CA VAL A 163 -1.41 6.81 -23.08
C VAL A 163 -0.53 5.55 -22.99
N LYS A 164 0.73 5.68 -23.35
CA LYS A 164 1.67 4.56 -23.29
C LYS A 164 2.11 4.33 -21.86
N VAL A 165 1.78 3.16 -21.32
CA VAL A 165 2.12 2.71 -19.97
C VAL A 165 2.96 1.46 -20.05
N GLU A 166 4.02 1.38 -19.24
CA GLU A 166 4.80 0.18 -19.03
C GLU A 166 4.56 -0.32 -17.60
N ILE A 167 4.11 -1.57 -17.45
CA ILE A 167 4.03 -2.23 -16.14
C ILE A 167 5.43 -2.70 -15.77
N MET A 168 5.95 -2.21 -14.64
CA MET A 168 7.27 -2.54 -14.13
C MET A 168 7.24 -3.68 -13.13
N ASP A 169 6.16 -3.76 -12.34
CA ASP A 169 5.99 -4.79 -11.31
C ASP A 169 4.52 -4.97 -10.94
N TYR A 170 4.18 -6.17 -10.47
CA TYR A 170 2.83 -6.53 -10.03
C TYR A 170 2.91 -7.48 -8.85
N HIS A 171 2.17 -7.17 -7.78
CA HIS A 171 2.00 -8.01 -6.62
C HIS A 171 0.55 -8.02 -6.17
N GLU A 172 0.16 -9.09 -5.51
CA GLU A 172 -1.16 -9.24 -4.92
C GLU A 172 -1.12 -10.10 -3.66
N HIS A 173 -2.04 -9.87 -2.74
CA HIS A 173 -2.29 -10.74 -1.61
C HIS A 173 -3.72 -10.57 -1.09
N ALA A 174 -4.17 -11.50 -0.26
CA ALA A 174 -5.47 -11.40 0.40
C ALA A 174 -5.36 -10.58 1.70
N ILE A 175 -6.31 -9.67 1.93
CA ILE A 175 -6.52 -8.98 3.21
C ILE A 175 -7.69 -9.66 3.92
N GLY A 176 -7.47 -10.13 5.14
CA GLY A 176 -8.45 -10.89 5.90
C GLY A 176 -8.44 -12.38 5.54
N SER A 177 -9.46 -13.11 5.98
CA SER A 177 -9.57 -14.55 5.81
C SER A 177 -11.02 -14.99 5.48
N GLY A 178 -11.16 -16.17 4.88
CA GLY A 178 -12.46 -16.73 4.52
C GLY A 178 -13.11 -16.07 3.30
N SER A 179 -14.43 -16.19 3.19
CA SER A 179 -15.21 -15.71 2.05
C SER A 179 -15.30 -14.18 1.93
N ASN A 180 -14.95 -13.46 2.99
CA ASN A 180 -14.98 -12.00 3.04
C ASN A 180 -13.59 -11.37 2.84
N ALA A 181 -12.57 -12.17 2.49
CA ALA A 181 -11.25 -11.67 2.16
C ALA A 181 -11.32 -10.77 0.93
N LYS A 182 -10.60 -9.64 0.99
CA LYS A 182 -10.42 -8.75 -0.15
C LYS A 182 -9.05 -8.99 -0.79
N ALA A 183 -8.97 -8.83 -2.09
CA ALA A 183 -7.69 -8.79 -2.78
C ALA A 183 -7.10 -7.39 -2.69
N ALA A 184 -5.83 -7.29 -2.31
CA ALA A 184 -5.02 -6.09 -2.48
C ALA A 184 -4.07 -6.33 -3.66
N ALA A 185 -4.14 -5.48 -4.67
CA ALA A 185 -3.26 -5.49 -5.82
C ALA A 185 -2.38 -4.24 -5.83
N TYR A 186 -1.14 -4.41 -6.22
CA TYR A 186 -0.11 -3.37 -6.30
C TYR A 186 0.47 -3.39 -7.71
N VAL A 187 0.41 -2.27 -8.39
CA VAL A 187 0.95 -2.13 -9.75
C VAL A 187 1.98 -1.00 -9.76
N GLU A 188 3.21 -1.31 -10.17
CA GLU A 188 4.23 -0.31 -10.48
C GLU A 188 4.21 -0.03 -11.97
N ILE A 189 4.02 1.22 -12.36
CA ILE A 189 4.05 1.62 -13.76
C ILE A 189 5.09 2.68 -14.01
N ARG A 190 5.52 2.78 -15.27
CA ARG A 190 6.26 3.90 -15.80
C ARG A 190 5.49 4.51 -16.98
N LEU A 191 5.27 5.83 -16.90
CA LEU A 191 4.68 6.61 -17.97
C LEU A 191 5.81 7.30 -18.75
N ASP A 192 5.93 7.00 -20.04
CA ASP A 192 7.03 7.46 -20.90
C ASP A 192 8.41 7.23 -20.25
N ASN A 193 9.23 8.29 -20.12
CA ASN A 193 10.54 8.25 -19.45
C ASN A 193 10.49 8.75 -17.99
N GLY A 194 9.29 8.83 -17.40
CA GLY A 194 9.10 9.25 -16.02
C GLY A 194 9.65 8.25 -14.99
N ARG A 195 9.65 8.62 -13.74
CA ARG A 195 9.99 7.69 -12.66
C ARG A 195 8.85 6.68 -12.47
N PRO A 196 9.17 5.43 -12.10
CA PRO A 196 8.15 4.45 -11.75
C PRO A 196 7.33 4.91 -10.54
N LEU A 197 6.01 4.66 -10.56
CA LEU A 197 5.08 4.97 -9.48
C LEU A 197 4.15 3.79 -9.23
N HIS A 198 3.81 3.60 -7.96
CA HIS A 198 2.89 2.55 -7.55
C HIS A 198 1.45 3.05 -7.43
N GLY A 199 0.51 2.14 -7.63
CA GLY A 199 -0.89 2.28 -7.27
C GLY A 199 -1.37 1.05 -6.52
N ILE A 200 -2.41 1.22 -5.71
CA ILE A 200 -3.07 0.17 -4.95
C ILE A 200 -4.53 0.08 -5.37
N GLY A 201 -5.02 -1.14 -5.52
CA GLY A 201 -6.44 -1.42 -5.65
C GLY A 201 -6.85 -2.48 -4.64
N ILE A 202 -7.97 -2.26 -3.98
CA ILE A 202 -8.55 -3.20 -3.02
C ILE A 202 -9.99 -3.47 -3.43
N ASP A 203 -10.32 -4.74 -3.61
CA ASP A 203 -11.67 -5.20 -3.96
C ASP A 203 -11.87 -6.68 -3.59
N GLU A 204 -13.10 -7.13 -3.53
CA GLU A 204 -13.42 -8.56 -3.37
C GLU A 204 -13.05 -9.37 -4.64
N ASN A 205 -13.07 -8.72 -5.80
CA ASN A 205 -12.67 -9.30 -7.08
C ASN A 205 -11.24 -8.88 -7.42
N LEU A 206 -10.34 -9.84 -7.59
CA LEU A 206 -8.94 -9.63 -7.89
C LEU A 206 -8.71 -8.80 -9.18
N THR A 207 -9.47 -9.08 -10.24
CA THR A 207 -9.35 -8.32 -11.50
C THR A 207 -9.73 -6.85 -11.30
N THR A 208 -10.80 -6.60 -10.55
CA THR A 208 -11.20 -5.22 -10.18
C THR A 208 -10.12 -4.54 -9.35
N ALA A 209 -9.56 -5.24 -8.35
CA ALA A 209 -8.45 -4.71 -7.54
C ALA A 209 -7.25 -4.36 -8.42
N SER A 210 -6.85 -5.25 -9.34
CA SER A 210 -5.73 -5.02 -10.27
C SER A 210 -5.97 -3.83 -11.20
N PHE A 211 -7.18 -3.68 -11.73
CA PHE A 211 -7.52 -2.53 -12.58
C PHE A 211 -7.53 -1.23 -11.80
N ARG A 212 -8.08 -1.21 -10.58
CA ARG A 212 -8.02 -0.04 -9.69
C ARG A 212 -6.59 0.33 -9.35
N ALA A 213 -5.70 -0.65 -9.09
CA ALA A 213 -4.29 -0.41 -8.85
C ALA A 213 -3.62 0.27 -10.05
N LEU A 214 -3.89 -0.22 -11.27
CA LEU A 214 -3.37 0.39 -12.51
C LEU A 214 -3.87 1.82 -12.68
N PHE A 215 -5.17 2.08 -12.50
CA PHE A 215 -5.73 3.43 -12.60
C PHE A 215 -5.18 4.36 -11.52
N SER A 216 -4.99 3.87 -10.30
CA SER A 216 -4.36 4.64 -9.23
C SER A 216 -2.93 5.05 -9.61
N ALA A 217 -2.10 4.10 -10.06
CA ALA A 217 -0.74 4.38 -10.51
C ALA A 217 -0.72 5.38 -11.68
N LEU A 218 -1.60 5.21 -12.68
CA LEU A 218 -1.74 6.10 -13.82
C LEU A 218 -2.11 7.53 -13.40
N ASN A 219 -3.10 7.68 -12.53
CA ASN A 219 -3.55 8.98 -12.03
C ASN A 219 -2.43 9.70 -11.25
N ARG A 220 -1.68 8.97 -10.44
CA ARG A 220 -0.52 9.51 -9.72
C ARG A 220 0.59 9.95 -10.68
N ALA A 221 0.87 9.16 -11.72
CA ALA A 221 1.85 9.51 -12.73
C ALA A 221 1.46 10.76 -13.53
N LEU A 222 0.19 10.89 -13.91
CA LEU A 222 -0.32 12.06 -14.61
C LEU A 222 -0.26 13.32 -13.74
N ARG A 223 -0.68 13.24 -12.48
CA ARG A 223 -0.56 14.38 -11.53
C ARG A 223 0.89 14.84 -11.37
N GLN A 224 1.83 13.91 -11.34
CA GLN A 224 3.25 14.25 -11.22
C GLN A 224 3.79 14.93 -12.49
N ALA A 225 3.36 14.49 -13.67
CA ALA A 225 3.76 15.09 -14.94
C ALA A 225 3.21 16.53 -15.10
N GLU A 226 2.01 16.81 -14.58
CA GLU A 226 1.42 18.14 -14.58
C GLU A 226 2.09 19.12 -13.60
N ALA A 227 2.79 18.62 -12.57
CA ALA A 227 3.45 19.41 -11.54
C ALA A 227 4.92 19.78 -11.87
N GLN A 228 5.47 19.25 -12.95
CA GLN A 228 6.83 19.54 -13.46
C GLN A 228 6.80 20.57 -14.57
#